data_30ec9b636be399ac4ee85035fa2ca31a
#
_entry.id   30ec9b636be399ac4ee85035fa2ca31a
#
_cell.length_a   1.000
_cell.length_b   1.000
_cell.length_c   1.000
_cell.angle_alpha   90.00
_cell.angle_beta   90.00
_cell.angle_gamma   90.00
#
_symmetry.space_group_name_H-M   'P 1'
#
loop_
_entity.id
_entity.type
_entity.pdbx_description
1 polymer ?
#
loop_
_entity_poly.entity_id
_entity_poly.type
_entity_poly.pdbx_seq_one_letter_code
_entity_poly.pdbx_strand_id
1 'polypeptide(L)'
;YMRTDGVQLGGEAIASIRQNIDQRFGKRYLPDAPRIYRTKAANAQEAHEAIRPTEISRHPDEMRAFLDHDQSRLYELIWKRAIASQMQSAELDQTGIDIGDAANSVTLRASGQMMVFDGFLSVYRESKDAAQDNGNGNADKANGDGEDNTALLPSMAKGDHLTTISVTPEQHFTQPPPRFTDASLVKRMEELGIGRPSTYASIIQVLQN
;
A
#
# COMPACT_ATOMS: atom_id res chain seq x y z
N TYR A 1 23.99 -3.17 12.14
CA TYR A 1 23.74 -2.85 10.73
C TYR A 1 22.82 -3.90 10.12
N MET A 2 21.69 -3.44 9.59
CA MET A 2 20.71 -4.29 8.90
C MET A 2 20.65 -3.90 7.43
N ARG A 3 20.54 -4.90 6.55
CA ARG A 3 20.35 -4.68 5.12
C ARG A 3 18.86 -4.76 4.77
N THR A 4 18.40 -3.85 3.95
CA THR A 4 16.99 -3.74 3.54
C THR A 4 16.73 -4.35 2.15
N ASP A 5 17.73 -4.93 1.53
CA ASP A 5 17.67 -5.53 0.19
C ASP A 5 17.18 -6.99 0.19
N GLY A 6 17.19 -7.66 1.36
CA GLY A 6 16.64 -9.01 1.51
C GLY A 6 15.12 -9.02 1.50
N VAL A 7 14.50 -9.87 0.69
CA VAL A 7 13.04 -10.05 0.62
C VAL A 7 12.59 -11.46 1.00
N GLN A 8 13.51 -12.38 1.25
CA GLN A 8 13.22 -13.76 1.59
C GLN A 8 13.20 -13.94 3.11
N LEU A 9 12.25 -14.73 3.59
CA LEU A 9 12.16 -15.14 4.99
C LEU A 9 12.59 -16.59 5.13
N GLY A 10 13.24 -16.92 6.25
CA GLY A 10 13.57 -18.30 6.60
C GLY A 10 12.32 -19.14 6.84
N GLY A 11 12.41 -20.45 6.61
CA GLY A 11 11.25 -21.35 6.74
C GLY A 11 10.61 -21.34 8.13
N GLU A 12 11.41 -21.28 9.20
CA GLU A 12 10.91 -21.19 10.58
C GLU A 12 10.17 -19.87 10.83
N ALA A 13 10.69 -18.77 10.30
CA ALA A 13 10.05 -17.47 10.40
C ALA A 13 8.69 -17.47 9.68
N ILE A 14 8.62 -18.02 8.47
CA ILE A 14 7.37 -18.18 7.71
C ILE A 14 6.36 -19.00 8.52
N ALA A 15 6.79 -20.14 9.09
CA ALA A 15 5.92 -20.99 9.89
C ALA A 15 5.35 -20.23 11.12
N SER A 16 6.20 -19.52 11.84
CA SER A 16 5.80 -18.71 13.01
C SER A 16 4.86 -17.57 12.64
N ILE A 17 5.12 -16.87 11.54
CA ILE A 17 4.24 -15.81 11.03
C ILE A 17 2.87 -16.39 10.67
N ARG A 18 2.84 -17.48 9.91
CA ARG A 18 1.60 -18.13 9.48
C ARG A 18 0.77 -18.65 10.65
N GLN A 19 1.42 -19.22 11.67
CA GLN A 19 0.75 -19.60 12.91
C GLN A 19 0.15 -18.39 13.64
N ASN A 20 0.87 -17.28 13.70
CA ASN A 20 0.37 -16.05 14.31
C ASN A 20 -0.84 -15.48 13.55
N ILE A 21 -0.83 -15.54 12.20
CA ILE A 21 -1.96 -15.13 11.37
C ILE A 21 -3.18 -16.00 11.67
N ASP A 22 -3.04 -17.32 11.69
CA ASP A 22 -4.16 -18.24 11.98
C ASP A 22 -4.78 -17.97 13.36
N GLN A 23 -3.94 -17.75 14.37
CA GLN A 23 -4.38 -17.50 15.75
C GLN A 23 -5.08 -16.15 15.93
N ARG A 24 -4.58 -15.07 15.30
CA ARG A 24 -5.08 -13.71 15.52
C ARG A 24 -6.19 -13.30 14.54
N PHE A 25 -6.10 -13.73 13.30
CA PHE A 25 -7.01 -13.30 12.21
C PHE A 25 -7.88 -14.44 11.70
N GLY A 26 -7.49 -15.68 11.94
CA GLY A 26 -8.19 -16.87 11.50
C GLY A 26 -7.78 -17.36 10.10
N LYS A 27 -8.24 -18.56 9.78
CA LYS A 27 -7.84 -19.27 8.54
C LYS A 27 -8.16 -18.54 7.24
N ARG A 28 -9.19 -17.71 7.22
CA ARG A 28 -9.56 -16.95 6.03
C ARG A 28 -8.44 -15.99 5.58
N TYR A 29 -7.64 -15.51 6.53
CA TYR A 29 -6.53 -14.59 6.26
C TYR A 29 -5.22 -15.31 5.90
N LEU A 30 -5.23 -16.65 5.93
CA LEU A 30 -4.05 -17.47 5.66
C LEU A 30 -4.16 -18.09 4.28
N PRO A 31 -3.29 -17.74 3.31
CA PRO A 31 -3.27 -18.41 2.00
C PRO A 31 -2.86 -19.88 2.14
N ASP A 32 -3.30 -20.74 1.22
CA ASP A 32 -3.04 -22.19 1.23
C ASP A 32 -1.53 -22.50 1.26
N ALA A 33 -0.74 -21.74 0.53
CA ALA A 33 0.71 -21.89 0.48
C ALA A 33 1.44 -20.64 0.99
N PRO A 34 2.66 -20.80 1.54
CA PRO A 34 3.50 -19.66 1.89
C PRO A 34 3.79 -18.77 0.69
N ARG A 35 3.79 -17.46 0.91
CA ARG A 35 4.18 -16.50 -0.12
C ARG A 35 5.69 -16.39 -0.19
N ILE A 36 6.23 -16.53 -1.39
CA ILE A 36 7.65 -16.43 -1.67
C ILE A 36 7.88 -15.18 -2.52
N TYR A 37 8.80 -14.34 -2.08
CA TYR A 37 9.16 -13.10 -2.76
C TYR A 37 10.54 -13.24 -3.40
N ARG A 38 10.72 -12.61 -4.55
CA ARG A 38 12.01 -12.50 -5.24
C ARG A 38 12.35 -11.04 -5.43
N THR A 39 13.59 -10.67 -5.16
CA THR A 39 14.04 -9.31 -5.42
C THR A 39 14.15 -9.05 -6.92
N LYS A 40 13.79 -7.82 -7.30
CA LYS A 40 14.00 -7.31 -8.66
C LYS A 40 15.19 -6.35 -8.75
N ALA A 41 15.81 -6.03 -7.61
CA ALA A 41 16.94 -5.11 -7.57
C ALA A 41 18.17 -5.72 -8.24
N ALA A 42 18.76 -5.02 -9.22
CA ALA A 42 19.90 -5.48 -10.00
C ALA A 42 21.16 -5.76 -9.16
N ASN A 43 21.24 -5.17 -7.96
CA ASN A 43 22.38 -5.26 -7.04
C ASN A 43 22.05 -5.98 -5.73
N ALA A 44 20.93 -6.69 -5.65
CA ALA A 44 20.57 -7.39 -4.43
C ALA A 44 21.50 -8.56 -4.16
N GLN A 45 22.02 -8.62 -2.95
CA GLN A 45 22.73 -9.77 -2.45
C GLN A 45 21.71 -10.74 -1.85
N GLU A 46 21.39 -11.82 -2.54
CA GLU A 46 20.38 -12.81 -2.15
C GLU A 46 20.64 -13.53 -0.80
N ALA A 47 21.79 -13.28 -0.19
CA ALA A 47 22.21 -13.93 1.04
C ALA A 47 21.57 -13.34 2.33
N HIS A 48 20.76 -12.27 2.23
CA HIS A 48 20.19 -11.63 3.40
C HIS A 48 18.72 -11.99 3.58
N GLU A 49 18.36 -12.33 4.81
CA GLU A 49 16.97 -12.49 5.19
C GLU A 49 16.27 -11.12 5.24
N ALA A 50 14.98 -11.09 4.91
CA ALA A 50 14.15 -9.90 5.05
C ALA A 50 14.08 -9.47 6.53
N ILE A 51 13.96 -8.15 6.75
CA ILE A 51 13.82 -7.59 8.11
C ILE A 51 12.48 -8.03 8.69
N ARG A 52 12.52 -8.64 9.86
CA ARG A 52 11.37 -9.11 10.63
C ARG A 52 11.62 -8.99 12.13
N PRO A 53 10.58 -9.00 12.97
CA PRO A 53 10.78 -9.20 14.41
C PRO A 53 11.45 -10.53 14.70
N THR A 54 12.32 -10.58 15.69
CA THR A 54 12.93 -11.83 16.16
C THR A 54 11.86 -12.79 16.65
N GLU A 55 10.85 -12.27 17.34
CA GLU A 55 9.70 -13.00 17.86
C GLU A 55 8.40 -12.35 17.38
N ILE A 56 7.76 -12.97 16.41
CA ILE A 56 6.54 -12.44 15.78
C ILE A 56 5.31 -12.43 16.73
N SER A 57 5.33 -13.25 17.77
CA SER A 57 4.29 -13.33 18.78
C SER A 57 4.16 -12.05 19.62
N ARG A 58 5.23 -11.27 19.74
CA ARG A 58 5.24 -9.99 20.47
C ARG A 58 4.53 -8.94 19.67
N HIS A 59 3.27 -8.67 20.06
CA HIS A 59 2.47 -7.67 19.38
C HIS A 59 2.99 -6.24 19.63
N PRO A 60 2.91 -5.32 18.66
CA PRO A 60 3.37 -3.94 18.84
C PRO A 60 2.79 -3.25 20.08
N ASP A 61 1.51 -3.46 20.40
CA ASP A 61 0.89 -2.85 21.57
C ASP A 61 1.52 -3.29 22.89
N GLU A 62 1.94 -4.56 22.99
CA GLU A 62 2.64 -5.10 24.15
C GLU A 62 4.06 -4.52 24.29
N MET A 63 4.66 -4.20 23.15
CA MET A 63 6.03 -3.69 23.10
C MET A 63 6.14 -2.18 23.38
N ARG A 64 5.04 -1.43 23.28
CA ARG A 64 5.04 0.03 23.51
C ARG A 64 5.56 0.43 24.89
N ALA A 65 5.38 -0.41 25.89
CA ALA A 65 5.87 -0.14 27.25
C ALA A 65 7.41 -0.22 27.38
N PHE A 66 8.09 -0.84 26.42
CA PHE A 66 9.53 -1.13 26.45
C PHE A 66 10.32 -0.33 25.44
N LEU A 67 9.66 0.41 24.54
CA LEU A 67 10.25 1.12 23.43
C LEU A 67 9.96 2.62 23.53
N ASP A 68 10.89 3.45 23.07
CA ASP A 68 10.60 4.85 22.85
C ASP A 68 9.64 5.05 21.66
N HIS A 69 9.27 6.31 21.39
CA HIS A 69 8.28 6.63 20.35
C HIS A 69 8.72 6.16 18.96
N ASP A 70 9.96 6.44 18.57
CA ASP A 70 10.45 6.12 17.22
C ASP A 70 10.71 4.63 17.06
N GLN A 71 11.26 3.99 18.09
CA GLN A 71 11.43 2.54 18.14
C GLN A 71 10.07 1.83 18.03
N SER A 72 9.05 2.32 18.74
CA SER A 72 7.69 1.74 18.71
C SER A 72 7.09 1.82 17.31
N ARG A 73 7.20 2.98 16.65
CA ARG A 73 6.71 3.15 15.26
C ARG A 73 7.44 2.25 14.28
N LEU A 74 8.76 2.16 14.39
CA LEU A 74 9.57 1.30 13.53
C LEU A 74 9.25 -0.18 13.76
N TYR A 75 9.13 -0.61 15.02
CA TYR A 75 8.77 -1.97 15.36
C TYR A 75 7.39 -2.34 14.80
N GLU A 76 6.40 -1.47 14.97
CA GLU A 76 5.05 -1.65 14.44
C GLU A 76 5.07 -1.80 12.92
N LEU A 77 5.82 -0.95 12.21
CA LEU A 77 5.97 -1.03 10.75
C LEU A 77 6.57 -2.37 10.32
N ILE A 78 7.67 -2.80 10.96
CA ILE A 78 8.35 -4.06 10.65
C ILE A 78 7.40 -5.24 10.91
N TRP A 79 6.72 -5.24 12.06
CA TRP A 79 5.79 -6.29 12.43
C TRP A 79 4.63 -6.40 11.44
N LYS A 80 3.98 -5.27 11.14
CA LYS A 80 2.87 -5.20 10.18
C LYS A 80 3.28 -5.68 8.81
N ARG A 81 4.43 -5.27 8.30
CA ARG A 81 4.93 -5.74 6.99
C ARG A 81 5.24 -7.23 6.98
N ALA A 82 5.86 -7.75 8.04
CA ALA A 82 6.16 -9.17 8.15
C ALA A 82 4.88 -10.02 8.16
N ILE A 83 3.88 -9.65 8.95
CA ILE A 83 2.57 -10.32 8.99
C ILE A 83 1.86 -10.21 7.63
N ALA A 84 1.69 -9.00 7.11
CA ALA A 84 1.00 -8.74 5.85
C ALA A 84 1.63 -9.49 4.67
N SER A 85 2.96 -9.70 4.69
CA SER A 85 3.67 -10.45 3.65
C SER A 85 3.18 -11.89 3.49
N GLN A 86 2.65 -12.50 4.55
CA GLN A 86 2.17 -13.88 4.54
C GLN A 86 0.65 -13.99 4.63
N MET A 87 -0.08 -12.86 4.60
CA MET A 87 -1.55 -12.86 4.63
C MET A 87 -2.17 -13.05 3.23
N GLN A 88 -3.45 -13.41 3.24
CA GLN A 88 -4.27 -13.47 2.03
C GLN A 88 -4.41 -12.08 1.40
N SER A 89 -4.52 -12.03 0.08
CA SER A 89 -4.76 -10.79 -0.66
C SER A 89 -6.12 -10.20 -0.32
N ALA A 90 -6.23 -8.89 -0.35
CA ALA A 90 -7.53 -8.23 -0.35
C ALA A 90 -8.30 -8.54 -1.64
N GLU A 91 -9.62 -8.61 -1.55
CA GLU A 91 -10.53 -8.80 -2.67
C GLU A 91 -11.39 -7.56 -2.83
N LEU A 92 -11.38 -7.02 -4.02
CA LEU A 92 -12.06 -5.77 -4.35
C LEU A 92 -12.92 -5.99 -5.59
N ASP A 93 -14.22 -5.70 -5.47
CA ASP A 93 -15.11 -5.67 -6.62
C ASP A 93 -15.03 -4.28 -7.27
N GLN A 94 -14.65 -4.25 -8.54
CA GLN A 94 -14.58 -3.04 -9.32
C GLN A 94 -15.73 -2.99 -10.31
N THR A 95 -16.55 -1.93 -10.21
CA THR A 95 -17.67 -1.68 -11.11
C THR A 95 -17.34 -0.51 -12.03
N GLY A 96 -17.51 -0.71 -13.32
CA GLY A 96 -17.44 0.35 -14.33
C GLY A 96 -18.79 0.50 -15.04
N ILE A 97 -19.28 1.73 -15.15
CA ILE A 97 -20.52 2.06 -15.82
C ILE A 97 -20.20 3.01 -16.98
N ASP A 98 -20.56 2.61 -18.20
CA ASP A 98 -20.50 3.46 -19.36
C ASP A 98 -21.92 4.05 -19.62
N ILE A 99 -22.02 5.36 -19.63
CA ILE A 99 -23.27 6.12 -19.78
C ILE A 99 -23.21 6.85 -21.11
N GLY A 100 -24.07 6.45 -22.04
CA GLY A 100 -24.17 7.07 -23.38
C GLY A 100 -25.41 7.93 -23.50
N ASP A 101 -25.35 8.92 -24.39
CA ASP A 101 -26.55 9.62 -24.86
C ASP A 101 -27.32 8.76 -25.89
N ALA A 102 -28.57 9.13 -26.17
CA ALA A 102 -29.43 8.40 -27.10
C ALA A 102 -28.85 8.29 -28.53
N ALA A 103 -27.98 9.21 -28.92
CA ALA A 103 -27.29 9.23 -30.22
C ALA A 103 -25.91 8.52 -30.19
N ASN A 104 -25.45 8.06 -29.04
CA ASN A 104 -24.10 7.53 -28.82
C ASN A 104 -22.97 8.50 -29.25
N SER A 105 -23.24 9.80 -29.16
CA SER A 105 -22.27 10.83 -29.52
C SER A 105 -21.28 11.13 -28.40
N VAL A 106 -21.69 10.93 -27.15
CA VAL A 106 -20.89 11.13 -25.95
C VAL A 106 -21.01 9.91 -25.05
N THR A 107 -19.89 9.45 -24.54
CA THR A 107 -19.82 8.40 -23.52
C THR A 107 -19.12 8.94 -22.29
N LEU A 108 -19.81 8.88 -21.15
CA LEU A 108 -19.25 9.17 -19.84
C LEU A 108 -18.95 7.87 -19.14
N ARG A 109 -17.91 7.85 -18.32
CA ARG A 109 -17.56 6.68 -17.54
C ARG A 109 -17.52 6.99 -16.05
N ALA A 110 -18.24 6.20 -15.27
CA ALA A 110 -18.15 6.17 -13.83
C ALA A 110 -17.49 4.87 -13.38
N SER A 111 -16.62 4.92 -12.39
CA SER A 111 -16.00 3.75 -11.77
C SER A 111 -16.14 3.81 -10.27
N GLY A 112 -16.42 2.67 -9.67
CA GLY A 112 -16.50 2.51 -8.22
C GLY A 112 -15.84 1.20 -7.81
N GLN A 113 -15.48 1.12 -6.54
CA GLN A 113 -14.81 -0.04 -5.99
C GLN A 113 -15.40 -0.34 -4.61
N MET A 114 -15.63 -1.59 -4.33
CA MET A 114 -16.10 -2.07 -3.02
C MET A 114 -15.16 -3.13 -2.49
N MET A 115 -14.76 -3.00 -1.23
CA MET A 115 -13.94 -4.02 -0.57
C MET A 115 -14.83 -5.18 -0.13
N VAL A 116 -14.59 -6.37 -0.69
CA VAL A 116 -15.30 -7.62 -0.35
C VAL A 116 -14.59 -8.35 0.79
N PHE A 117 -13.26 -8.30 0.76
CA PHE A 117 -12.42 -8.89 1.79
C PHE A 117 -11.14 -8.04 1.95
N ASP A 118 -10.85 -7.65 3.17
CA ASP A 118 -9.74 -6.75 3.47
C ASP A 118 -8.37 -7.43 3.43
N GLY A 119 -8.28 -8.75 3.69
CA GLY A 119 -7.03 -9.50 3.61
C GLY A 119 -5.89 -8.82 4.38
N PHE A 120 -4.73 -8.68 3.75
CA PHE A 120 -3.57 -8.02 4.37
C PHE A 120 -3.78 -6.53 4.68
N LEU A 121 -4.76 -5.87 4.05
CA LEU A 121 -5.08 -4.46 4.31
C LEU A 121 -5.63 -4.23 5.72
N SER A 122 -6.12 -5.29 6.39
CA SER A 122 -6.51 -5.23 7.80
C SER A 122 -5.35 -4.90 8.74
N VAL A 123 -4.12 -5.20 8.31
CA VAL A 123 -2.89 -5.00 9.09
C VAL A 123 -2.02 -3.88 8.54
N TYR A 124 -1.87 -3.83 7.22
CA TYR A 124 -0.93 -2.94 6.56
C TYR A 124 -1.56 -2.19 5.39
N ARG A 125 -1.61 -0.88 5.51
CA ARG A 125 -1.89 0.04 4.40
C ARG A 125 -0.67 0.92 4.19
N GLU A 126 -0.23 1.04 2.96
CA GLU A 126 0.87 1.95 2.60
C GLU A 126 0.35 3.39 2.63
N SER A 127 1.04 4.27 3.37
CA SER A 127 0.73 5.69 3.35
C SER A 127 1.07 6.26 1.98
N LYS A 128 0.14 7.00 1.38
CA LYS A 128 0.41 7.74 0.15
C LYS A 128 1.25 8.98 0.51
N ASP A 129 2.38 9.17 -0.17
CA ASP A 129 3.10 10.43 -0.09
C ASP A 129 2.18 11.53 -0.64
N ALA A 130 2.10 12.66 0.08
CA ALA A 130 1.27 13.82 -0.29
C ALA A 130 1.55 14.37 -1.72
N ALA A 131 2.65 13.93 -2.35
CA ALA A 131 3.04 14.28 -3.71
C ALA A 131 2.39 13.43 -4.81
N GLN A 132 1.65 12.35 -4.47
CA GLN A 132 0.97 11.49 -5.45
C GLN A 132 -0.53 11.77 -5.61
N ASP A 133 -1.04 12.80 -4.92
CA ASP A 133 -2.40 13.28 -5.14
C ASP A 133 -2.47 14.05 -6.46
N ASN A 134 -2.53 13.30 -7.56
CA ASN A 134 -2.85 13.83 -8.88
C ASN A 134 -4.30 14.28 -8.84
N GLY A 135 -4.48 15.56 -8.48
CA GLY A 135 -5.66 16.41 -8.48
C GLY A 135 -6.94 15.96 -9.18
N ASN A 136 -7.53 14.86 -8.79
CA ASN A 136 -8.87 14.48 -9.16
C ASN A 136 -9.66 14.07 -7.91
N GLY A 137 -9.70 14.95 -6.94
CA GLY A 137 -10.43 14.78 -5.69
C GLY A 137 -11.23 16.01 -5.36
N ASN A 138 -12.53 15.93 -5.44
CA ASN A 138 -13.42 16.80 -4.69
C ASN A 138 -12.99 16.76 -3.22
N ALA A 139 -12.37 17.85 -2.77
CA ALA A 139 -12.01 18.04 -1.38
C ALA A 139 -13.27 18.41 -0.59
N ASP A 140 -14.04 17.41 -0.18
CA ASP A 140 -14.92 17.58 0.97
C ASP A 140 -14.23 16.98 2.20
N LYS A 141 -13.91 17.92 3.11
CA LYS A 141 -13.28 17.68 4.39
C LYS A 141 -14.11 16.73 5.23
N ALA A 142 -13.61 15.54 5.49
CA ALA A 142 -14.01 14.74 6.66
C ALA A 142 -12.77 14.26 7.38
N ASN A 143 -12.70 14.57 8.65
CA ASN A 143 -11.67 14.14 9.60
C ASN A 143 -11.59 12.62 9.69
N GLY A 144 -10.37 12.10 9.72
CA GLY A 144 -10.07 10.78 10.28
C GLY A 144 -9.85 9.68 9.24
N ASP A 145 -8.71 9.04 9.36
CA ASP A 145 -8.30 7.75 8.81
C ASP A 145 -8.56 7.51 7.32
N GLY A 146 -7.44 7.46 6.59
CA GLY A 146 -7.31 7.19 5.15
C GLY A 146 -8.31 6.22 4.53
N GLU A 147 -9.56 6.63 4.40
CA GLU A 147 -10.49 5.94 3.54
C GLU A 147 -10.11 6.22 2.09
N ASP A 148 -9.74 5.16 1.38
CA ASP A 148 -9.74 5.16 -0.08
C ASP A 148 -11.11 5.73 -0.53
N ASN A 149 -11.08 6.85 -1.23
CA ASN A 149 -12.26 7.54 -1.77
C ASN A 149 -12.83 6.72 -2.92
N THR A 150 -13.28 5.51 -2.60
CA THR A 150 -13.93 4.60 -3.51
C THR A 150 -15.40 4.98 -3.54
N ALA A 151 -15.77 5.76 -4.56
CA ALA A 151 -17.17 6.07 -4.79
C ALA A 151 -17.98 4.78 -4.90
N LEU A 152 -18.87 4.55 -3.94
CA LEU A 152 -19.84 3.47 -4.03
C LEU A 152 -20.83 3.86 -5.12
N LEU A 153 -20.77 3.17 -6.25
CA LEU A 153 -21.78 3.33 -7.29
C LEU A 153 -23.09 2.68 -6.86
N PRO A 154 -24.24 3.29 -7.16
CA PRO A 154 -25.53 2.65 -6.92
C PRO A 154 -25.67 1.37 -7.75
N SER A 155 -26.49 0.45 -7.27
CA SER A 155 -26.81 -0.75 -8.03
C SER A 155 -27.58 -0.36 -9.30
N MET A 156 -27.05 -0.72 -10.46
CA MET A 156 -27.58 -0.34 -11.76
C MET A 156 -27.53 -1.54 -12.71
N ALA A 157 -28.49 -1.58 -13.64
CA ALA A 157 -28.55 -2.58 -14.70
C ALA A 157 -28.33 -1.93 -16.07
N LYS A 158 -27.89 -2.76 -17.02
CA LYS A 158 -27.74 -2.32 -18.41
C LYS A 158 -29.10 -1.88 -18.99
N GLY A 159 -29.16 -0.67 -19.46
CA GLY A 159 -30.39 -0.06 -20.03
C GLY A 159 -31.15 0.84 -19.07
N ASP A 160 -30.67 1.03 -17.84
CA ASP A 160 -31.25 1.99 -16.92
C ASP A 160 -31.09 3.42 -17.47
N HIS A 161 -32.14 4.20 -17.32
CA HIS A 161 -32.16 5.60 -17.74
C HIS A 161 -31.73 6.51 -16.59
N LEU A 162 -30.75 7.39 -16.88
CA LEU A 162 -30.24 8.38 -15.94
C LEU A 162 -30.72 9.78 -16.32
N THR A 163 -31.06 10.57 -15.31
CA THR A 163 -31.39 12.00 -15.50
C THR A 163 -30.16 12.82 -15.12
N THR A 164 -29.71 13.68 -16.04
CA THR A 164 -28.66 14.65 -15.75
C THR A 164 -29.16 15.69 -14.77
N ILE A 165 -28.53 15.80 -13.59
CA ILE A 165 -28.88 16.81 -12.58
C ILE A 165 -28.12 18.11 -12.85
N SER A 166 -26.82 18.01 -13.11
CA SER A 166 -25.98 19.18 -13.41
C SER A 166 -24.75 18.75 -14.21
N VAL A 167 -24.22 19.70 -14.96
CA VAL A 167 -22.91 19.58 -15.63
C VAL A 167 -22.07 20.76 -15.16
N THR A 168 -20.99 20.45 -14.44
CA THR A 168 -20.09 21.47 -13.91
C THR A 168 -18.77 21.40 -14.69
N PRO A 169 -18.42 22.44 -15.46
CA PRO A 169 -17.13 22.51 -16.13
C PRO A 169 -16.05 22.85 -15.10
N GLU A 170 -14.98 22.07 -15.10
CA GLU A 170 -13.81 22.32 -14.26
C GLU A 170 -12.58 22.48 -15.13
N GLN A 171 -11.76 23.47 -14.83
CA GLN A 171 -10.49 23.68 -15.53
C GLN A 171 -9.36 23.05 -14.72
N HIS A 172 -8.66 22.12 -15.34
CA HIS A 172 -7.49 21.46 -14.76
C HIS A 172 -6.23 21.83 -15.56
N PHE A 173 -5.14 22.04 -14.85
CA PHE A 173 -3.83 22.27 -15.45
C PHE A 173 -2.92 21.11 -15.15
N THR A 174 -2.07 20.74 -16.11
CA THR A 174 -1.00 19.78 -15.86
C THR A 174 -0.05 20.32 -14.79
N GLN A 175 0.24 19.49 -13.82
CA GLN A 175 1.21 19.82 -12.76
C GLN A 175 2.60 19.27 -13.14
N PRO A 176 3.67 19.97 -12.76
CA PRO A 176 5.01 19.42 -12.92
C PRO A 176 5.15 18.15 -12.04
N PRO A 177 6.09 17.25 -12.38
CA PRO A 177 6.38 16.12 -11.50
C PRO A 177 6.67 16.62 -10.08
N PRO A 178 6.15 15.93 -9.05
CA PRO A 178 6.43 16.30 -7.66
C PRO A 178 7.93 16.19 -7.35
N ARG A 179 8.40 16.98 -6.41
CA ARG A 179 9.77 16.83 -5.90
C ARG A 179 9.91 15.49 -5.19
N PHE A 180 11.11 14.96 -5.22
CA PHE A 180 11.38 13.72 -4.48
C PHE A 180 11.24 13.94 -2.98
N THR A 181 10.57 13.03 -2.31
CA THR A 181 10.70 12.80 -0.87
C THR A 181 11.89 11.86 -0.64
N ASP A 182 12.36 11.72 0.60
CA ASP A 182 13.45 10.79 0.93
C ASP A 182 13.10 9.37 0.46
N ALA A 183 11.87 8.93 0.70
CA ALA A 183 11.40 7.61 0.31
C ALA A 183 11.35 7.43 -1.22
N SER A 184 10.80 8.39 -1.95
CA SER A 184 10.70 8.32 -3.42
C SER A 184 12.07 8.45 -4.09
N LEU A 185 13.01 9.20 -3.48
CA LEU A 185 14.38 9.30 -3.94
C LEU A 185 15.13 7.98 -3.76
N VAL A 186 15.03 7.35 -2.57
CA VAL A 186 15.64 6.03 -2.33
C VAL A 186 15.12 5.00 -3.32
N LYS A 187 13.80 4.94 -3.52
CA LYS A 187 13.18 4.06 -4.50
C LYS A 187 13.75 4.29 -5.90
N ARG A 188 13.87 5.55 -6.31
CA ARG A 188 14.40 5.89 -7.64
C ARG A 188 15.88 5.54 -7.79
N MET A 189 16.69 5.76 -6.76
CA MET A 189 18.09 5.34 -6.74
C MET A 189 18.22 3.82 -6.87
N GLU A 190 17.39 3.07 -6.14
CA GLU A 190 17.37 1.61 -6.22
C GLU A 190 17.01 1.11 -7.62
N GLU A 191 15.97 1.66 -8.24
CA GLU A 191 15.55 1.34 -9.62
C GLU A 191 16.68 1.59 -10.65
N LEU A 192 17.45 2.64 -10.47
CA LEU A 192 18.57 3.01 -11.32
C LEU A 192 19.90 2.31 -10.97
N GLY A 193 19.93 1.52 -9.89
CA GLY A 193 21.15 0.88 -9.39
C GLY A 193 22.17 1.86 -8.80
N ILE A 194 21.75 3.06 -8.39
CA ILE A 194 22.59 4.09 -7.80
C ILE A 194 22.64 3.91 -6.29
N GLY A 195 23.84 3.77 -5.74
CA GLY A 195 24.04 3.56 -4.31
C GLY A 195 23.65 2.16 -3.85
N ARG A 196 23.54 2.01 -2.54
CA ARG A 196 23.19 0.78 -1.83
C ARG A 196 22.48 1.14 -0.52
N PRO A 197 21.76 0.21 0.15
CA PRO A 197 21.12 0.50 1.44
C PRO A 197 22.03 1.19 2.46
N SER A 198 23.31 0.82 2.50
CA SER A 198 24.30 1.44 3.41
C SER A 198 24.71 2.85 3.04
N THR A 199 24.41 3.34 1.86
CA THR A 199 24.85 4.65 1.37
C THR A 199 23.70 5.64 1.11
N TYR A 200 22.46 5.20 1.10
CA TYR A 200 21.31 6.07 0.81
C TYR A 200 21.21 7.23 1.79
N ALA A 201 21.35 6.98 3.10
CA ALA A 201 21.26 8.02 4.11
C ALA A 201 22.34 9.11 3.92
N SER A 202 23.58 8.71 3.62
CA SER A 202 24.67 9.67 3.39
C SER A 202 24.48 10.47 2.10
N ILE A 203 23.94 9.86 1.04
CA ILE A 203 23.63 10.56 -0.20
C ILE A 203 22.53 11.61 0.03
N ILE A 204 21.45 11.25 0.74
CA ILE A 204 20.37 12.17 1.07
C ILE A 204 20.90 13.36 1.90
N GLN A 205 21.71 13.07 2.90
CA GLN A 205 22.30 14.11 3.75
C GLN A 205 23.17 15.11 2.96
N VAL A 206 23.92 14.63 1.97
CA VAL A 206 24.73 15.51 1.09
C VAL A 206 23.85 16.36 0.17
N LEU A 207 22.68 15.85 -0.26
CA LEU A 207 21.78 16.59 -1.14
C LEU A 207 20.95 17.65 -0.39
N GLN A 208 20.80 17.52 0.93
CA GLN A 208 20.06 18.48 1.77
C GLN A 208 20.92 19.63 2.29
N ASN A 209 22.25 19.54 2.21
CA ASN A 209 23.21 20.59 2.58
C ASN A 209 23.65 21.39 1.35
#